data_ebbc5ba8f48370f9beb254c61e8ffb23
#
_entry.id   ebbc5ba8f48370f9beb254c61e8ffb23
#
_cell.length_a   1.000
_cell.length_b   1.000
_cell.length_c   1.000
_cell.angle_alpha   90.00
_cell.angle_beta   90.00
_cell.angle_gamma   90.00
#
_symmetry.space_group_name_H-M   'P 1'
#
loop_
_entity.id
_entity.type
_entity.pdbx_description
1 polymer ?
#
loop_
_entity_poly.entity_id
_entity_poly.type
_entity_poly.pdbx_seq_one_letter_code
_entity_poly.pdbx_strand_id
1 'polypeptide(L)'
;IRDSYARFDLKGEKADALRQQLLSAVEQHANITVMTESICNAWFTDHYLPVIQSKRLYKVRAKQCIVASGSFDQPVVFRNNDLPGVILTSAVQRLMKLYAVQPGQKMTILTGNDDGYLAALDFIDAGLNVVALVDMRETAKDAALYGALKAKKIPCYMGSTVYEALHEKHMHRVTGVDVRKIVSEGEVSTESKQIACDVLCMSS
;
A
#
# COMPACT_ATOMS: atom_id res chain seq x y z
N ILE A 1 -11.86 4.21 -6.58
CA ILE A 1 -11.30 3.17 -5.71
C ILE A 1 -12.16 1.95 -5.93
N ARG A 2 -11.60 0.91 -6.56
CA ARG A 2 -12.30 -0.34 -6.85
C ARG A 2 -12.17 -1.30 -5.66
N ASP A 3 -12.91 -2.41 -5.69
CA ASP A 3 -12.95 -3.49 -4.66
C ASP A 3 -11.57 -4.03 -4.21
N SER A 4 -10.51 -3.60 -4.87
CA SER A 4 -9.14 -3.98 -4.55
C SER A 4 -8.58 -3.37 -3.27
N TYR A 5 -9.21 -2.34 -2.76
CA TYR A 5 -8.81 -1.73 -1.50
C TYR A 5 -9.75 -2.23 -0.40
N ALA A 6 -9.52 -3.46 0.04
CA ALA A 6 -10.30 -4.11 1.10
C ALA A 6 -10.22 -3.41 2.46
N ARG A 7 -9.50 -2.29 2.55
CA ARG A 7 -9.30 -1.50 3.78
C ARG A 7 -10.58 -0.94 4.40
N PHE A 8 -11.67 -0.91 3.63
CA PHE A 8 -12.91 -0.28 4.06
C PHE A 8 -14.09 -1.25 3.97
N ASP A 9 -13.92 -2.38 4.64
CA ASP A 9 -15.05 -3.24 4.94
C ASP A 9 -15.79 -2.69 6.17
N LEU A 10 -16.65 -1.72 5.94
CA LEU A 10 -17.63 -1.31 6.94
C LEU A 10 -18.80 -2.28 6.86
N LYS A 11 -18.85 -3.22 7.78
CA LYS A 11 -19.96 -4.21 7.94
C LYS A 11 -20.05 -5.26 6.83
N GLY A 12 -18.92 -5.68 6.23
CA GLY A 12 -18.93 -6.70 5.20
C GLY A 12 -19.28 -6.18 3.79
N GLU A 13 -19.38 -4.86 3.60
CA GLU A 13 -19.63 -4.28 2.29
C GLU A 13 -18.31 -3.99 1.54
N LYS A 14 -18.31 -4.27 0.25
CA LYS A 14 -17.17 -3.95 -0.61
C LYS A 14 -16.97 -2.43 -0.72
N ALA A 15 -15.71 -1.99 -0.71
CA ALA A 15 -15.34 -0.57 -0.73
C ALA A 15 -15.99 0.21 -1.90
N ASP A 16 -16.13 -0.39 -3.07
CA ASP A 16 -16.76 0.28 -4.22
C ASP A 16 -18.28 0.45 -4.04
N ALA A 17 -18.96 -0.53 -3.47
CA ALA A 17 -20.39 -0.42 -3.17
C ALA A 17 -20.65 0.69 -2.14
N LEU A 18 -19.85 0.73 -1.07
CA LEU A 18 -19.91 1.79 -0.07
C LEU A 18 -19.64 3.16 -0.69
N ARG A 19 -18.62 3.28 -1.56
CA ARG A 19 -18.31 4.52 -2.27
C ARG A 19 -19.50 5.02 -3.11
N GLN A 20 -20.12 4.13 -3.86
CA GLN A 20 -21.30 4.47 -4.69
C GLN A 20 -22.48 4.93 -3.83
N GLN A 21 -22.73 4.26 -2.73
CA GLN A 21 -23.78 4.63 -1.78
C GLN A 21 -23.55 6.03 -1.20
N LEU A 22 -22.30 6.33 -0.77
CA LEU A 22 -21.93 7.64 -0.23
C LEU A 22 -22.01 8.74 -1.29
N LEU A 23 -21.59 8.48 -2.53
CA LEU A 23 -21.73 9.43 -3.63
C LEU A 23 -23.18 9.76 -3.92
N SER A 24 -24.04 8.75 -4.01
CA SER A 24 -25.48 8.94 -4.21
C SER A 24 -26.11 9.75 -3.07
N ALA A 25 -25.68 9.51 -1.82
CA ALA A 25 -26.16 10.30 -0.69
C ALA A 25 -25.72 11.77 -0.81
N VAL A 26 -24.48 12.04 -1.22
CA VAL A 26 -23.99 13.43 -1.44
C VAL A 26 -24.77 14.13 -2.55
N GLU A 27 -25.06 13.46 -3.65
CA GLU A 27 -25.80 14.01 -4.81
C GLU A 27 -27.23 14.41 -4.47
N GLN A 28 -27.83 13.78 -3.46
CA GLN A 28 -29.20 14.11 -2.99
C GLN A 28 -29.27 15.41 -2.18
N HIS A 29 -28.15 15.99 -1.77
CA HIS A 29 -28.11 17.18 -0.96
C HIS A 29 -27.85 18.45 -1.78
N ALA A 30 -28.86 19.27 -2.00
CA ALA A 30 -28.78 20.49 -2.78
C ALA A 30 -27.81 21.57 -2.20
N ASN A 31 -27.46 21.45 -0.92
CA ASN A 31 -26.53 22.36 -0.25
C ASN A 31 -25.05 21.91 -0.34
N ILE A 32 -24.76 20.82 -1.03
CA ILE A 32 -23.41 20.31 -1.26
C ILE A 32 -22.98 20.62 -2.69
N THR A 33 -21.85 21.30 -2.84
CA THR A 33 -21.21 21.52 -4.14
C THR A 33 -20.01 20.59 -4.28
N VAL A 34 -20.07 19.67 -5.23
CA VAL A 34 -18.97 18.76 -5.54
C VAL A 34 -18.15 19.33 -6.69
N MET A 35 -16.85 19.50 -6.47
CA MET A 35 -15.90 19.97 -7.48
C MET A 35 -14.95 18.84 -7.85
N THR A 36 -15.32 18.04 -8.85
CA THR A 36 -14.44 16.99 -9.40
C THR A 36 -13.37 17.60 -10.29
N GLU A 37 -12.29 16.83 -10.54
CA GLU A 37 -11.14 17.28 -11.36
C GLU A 37 -10.57 18.62 -10.89
N SER A 38 -10.56 18.82 -9.57
CA SER A 38 -10.14 20.05 -8.92
C SER A 38 -8.99 19.81 -7.97
N ILE A 39 -8.07 20.74 -7.90
CA ILE A 39 -6.90 20.70 -7.03
C ILE A 39 -6.98 21.86 -6.04
N CYS A 40 -7.07 21.54 -4.75
CA CYS A 40 -6.81 22.48 -3.69
C CYS A 40 -5.32 22.39 -3.33
N ASN A 41 -4.52 23.34 -3.77
CA ASN A 41 -3.06 23.26 -3.68
C ASN A 41 -2.45 23.97 -2.47
N ALA A 42 -3.27 24.65 -1.67
CA ALA A 42 -2.82 25.32 -0.45
C ALA A 42 -3.97 25.57 0.53
N TRP A 43 -3.59 25.77 1.79
CA TRP A 43 -4.48 26.24 2.86
C TRP A 43 -3.79 27.40 3.57
N PHE A 44 -4.33 28.58 3.41
CA PHE A 44 -3.82 29.81 3.98
C PHE A 44 -4.62 30.26 5.21
N THR A 45 -4.18 31.34 5.82
CA THR A 45 -4.86 32.00 6.94
C THR A 45 -6.33 32.28 6.62
N ASP A 46 -7.20 32.24 7.64
CA ASP A 46 -8.65 32.43 7.52
C ASP A 46 -9.34 31.39 6.63
N HIS A 47 -8.82 30.17 6.61
CA HIS A 47 -9.30 29.07 5.79
C HIS A 47 -9.50 29.47 4.32
N TYR A 48 -8.55 30.24 3.80
CA TYR A 48 -8.50 30.57 2.38
C TYR A 48 -7.87 29.42 1.60
N LEU A 49 -8.61 28.87 0.66
CA LEU A 49 -8.28 27.71 -0.14
C LEU A 49 -8.34 28.09 -1.63
N PRO A 50 -7.21 28.20 -2.33
CA PRO A 50 -7.20 28.31 -3.78
C PRO A 50 -7.48 26.95 -4.40
N VAL A 51 -8.59 26.85 -5.13
CA VAL A 51 -9.01 25.63 -5.83
C VAL A 51 -8.92 25.85 -7.33
N ILE A 52 -8.14 25.03 -8.01
CA ILE A 52 -7.98 25.09 -9.47
C ILE A 52 -8.84 23.98 -10.09
N GLN A 53 -9.71 24.37 -11.00
CA GLN A 53 -10.50 23.46 -11.81
C GLN A 53 -10.39 23.89 -13.28
N SER A 54 -9.83 23.01 -14.10
CA SER A 54 -9.53 23.33 -15.51
C SER A 54 -8.68 24.61 -15.63
N LYS A 55 -9.19 25.66 -16.22
CA LYS A 55 -8.51 26.97 -16.42
C LYS A 55 -8.98 28.04 -15.43
N ARG A 56 -9.74 27.68 -14.39
CA ARG A 56 -10.30 28.64 -13.42
C ARG A 56 -9.67 28.44 -12.05
N LEU A 57 -9.39 29.57 -11.39
CA LEU A 57 -9.01 29.61 -9.98
C LEU A 57 -10.20 30.10 -9.16
N TYR A 58 -10.67 29.26 -8.26
CA TYR A 58 -11.69 29.61 -7.27
C TYR A 58 -11.02 30.00 -5.97
N LYS A 59 -11.40 31.15 -5.44
CA LYS A 59 -10.96 31.65 -4.13
C LYS A 59 -12.00 31.27 -3.09
N VAL A 60 -11.83 30.12 -2.47
CA VAL A 60 -12.77 29.61 -1.47
C VAL A 60 -12.36 30.10 -0.10
N ARG A 61 -13.30 30.65 0.66
CA ARG A 61 -13.15 30.90 2.09
C ARG A 61 -14.18 30.08 2.85
N ALA A 62 -13.72 29.29 3.80
CA ALA A 62 -14.57 28.40 4.59
C ALA A 62 -14.59 28.83 6.06
N LYS A 63 -15.67 28.55 6.76
CA LYS A 63 -15.72 28.67 8.22
C LYS A 63 -14.96 27.54 8.91
N GLN A 64 -14.97 26.36 8.29
CA GLN A 64 -14.27 25.16 8.74
C GLN A 64 -13.75 24.41 7.53
N CYS A 65 -12.65 23.67 7.71
CA CYS A 65 -12.05 22.85 6.68
C CYS A 65 -11.81 21.45 7.24
N ILE A 66 -12.24 20.44 6.50
CA ILE A 66 -11.97 19.04 6.80
C ILE A 66 -11.01 18.51 5.71
N VAL A 67 -9.84 18.04 6.13
CA VAL A 67 -8.87 17.41 5.23
C VAL A 67 -9.09 15.90 5.24
N ALA A 68 -9.52 15.37 4.11
CA ALA A 68 -9.77 13.94 3.92
C ALA A 68 -9.05 13.43 2.66
N SER A 69 -7.79 13.84 2.47
CA SER A 69 -6.97 13.57 1.29
C SER A 69 -6.47 12.12 1.19
N GLY A 70 -6.71 11.31 2.21
CA GLY A 70 -6.21 9.94 2.29
C GLY A 70 -4.73 9.88 2.68
N SER A 71 -4.10 8.76 2.38
CA SER A 71 -2.71 8.46 2.67
C SER A 71 -2.04 7.79 1.46
N PHE A 72 -0.74 7.75 1.47
CA PHE A 72 0.07 6.98 0.53
C PHE A 72 1.12 6.17 1.31
N ASP A 73 1.50 5.02 0.74
CA ASP A 73 2.56 4.20 1.32
C ASP A 73 3.88 4.93 1.23
N GLN A 74 4.68 4.86 2.30
CA GLN A 74 6.04 5.37 2.30
C GLN A 74 7.01 4.23 1.95
N PRO A 75 7.98 4.44 1.04
CA PRO A 75 8.98 3.43 0.75
C PRO A 75 9.92 3.23 1.95
N VAL A 76 10.23 1.97 2.23
CA VAL A 76 11.25 1.59 3.22
C VAL A 76 12.64 1.73 2.60
N VAL A 77 13.58 2.27 3.36
CA VAL A 77 14.97 2.47 2.91
C VAL A 77 15.82 1.28 3.33
N PHE A 78 16.42 0.61 2.35
CA PHE A 78 17.38 -0.50 2.52
C PHE A 78 18.33 -0.54 1.31
N ARG A 79 19.32 -1.41 1.32
CA ARG A 79 20.29 -1.49 0.22
C ARG A 79 19.62 -1.95 -1.08
N ASN A 80 19.89 -1.23 -2.17
CA ASN A 80 19.36 -1.49 -3.51
C ASN A 80 17.82 -1.37 -3.60
N ASN A 81 17.21 -0.54 -2.76
CA ASN A 81 15.75 -0.34 -2.82
C ASN A 81 15.26 0.41 -4.07
N ASP A 82 16.17 0.86 -4.91
CA ASP A 82 15.94 1.51 -6.20
C ASP A 82 15.93 0.53 -7.39
N LEU A 83 16.20 -0.75 -7.16
CA LEU A 83 16.17 -1.75 -8.23
C LEU A 83 14.77 -1.90 -8.83
N PRO A 84 14.66 -2.01 -10.17
CA PRO A 84 13.42 -2.45 -10.83
C PRO A 84 12.91 -3.77 -10.23
N GLY A 85 11.64 -3.77 -9.81
CA GLY A 85 11.02 -4.88 -9.07
C GLY A 85 10.81 -4.57 -7.59
N VAL A 86 11.42 -3.48 -7.05
CA VAL A 86 11.06 -2.91 -5.76
C VAL A 86 9.93 -1.91 -5.97
N ILE A 87 8.77 -2.12 -5.35
CA ILE A 87 7.55 -1.36 -5.65
C ILE A 87 6.68 -1.26 -4.40
N LEU A 88 5.88 -0.21 -4.30
CA LEU A 88 4.88 -0.09 -3.24
C LEU A 88 3.72 -1.07 -3.43
N THR A 89 3.22 -1.63 -2.35
CA THR A 89 2.11 -2.59 -2.36
C THR A 89 0.86 -2.01 -3.02
N SER A 90 0.54 -0.76 -2.72
CA SER A 90 -0.58 -0.03 -3.34
C SER A 90 -0.40 0.15 -4.86
N ALA A 91 0.84 0.30 -5.34
CA ALA A 91 1.12 0.38 -6.78
C ALA A 91 0.89 -0.97 -7.47
N VAL A 92 1.29 -2.09 -6.84
CA VAL A 92 0.98 -3.45 -7.35
C VAL A 92 -0.52 -3.68 -7.43
N GLN A 93 -1.27 -3.31 -6.38
CA GLN A 93 -2.74 -3.38 -6.40
C GLN A 93 -3.34 -2.60 -7.57
N ARG A 94 -2.84 -1.40 -7.83
CA ARG A 94 -3.30 -0.57 -8.97
C ARG A 94 -2.96 -1.20 -10.31
N LEU A 95 -1.74 -1.70 -10.50
CA LEU A 95 -1.34 -2.40 -11.72
C LEU A 95 -2.26 -3.59 -11.99
N MET A 96 -2.50 -4.41 -10.98
CA MET A 96 -3.31 -5.61 -11.06
C MET A 96 -4.79 -5.29 -11.34
N LYS A 97 -5.39 -4.38 -10.56
CA LYS A 97 -6.85 -4.16 -10.59
C LYS A 97 -7.31 -3.14 -11.62
N LEU A 98 -6.51 -2.13 -11.94
CA LEU A 98 -6.89 -1.11 -12.92
C LEU A 98 -6.39 -1.44 -14.32
N TYR A 99 -5.22 -2.08 -14.42
CA TYR A 99 -4.54 -2.26 -15.69
C TYR A 99 -4.39 -3.72 -16.10
N ALA A 100 -4.81 -4.68 -15.23
CA ALA A 100 -4.65 -6.11 -15.45
C ALA A 100 -3.19 -6.53 -15.73
N VAL A 101 -2.23 -5.83 -15.12
CA VAL A 101 -0.80 -6.08 -15.26
C VAL A 101 -0.29 -6.87 -14.08
N GLN A 102 0.37 -7.99 -14.37
CA GLN A 102 1.11 -8.79 -13.38
C GLN A 102 2.55 -8.26 -13.31
N PRO A 103 3.00 -7.69 -12.17
CA PRO A 103 4.31 -7.05 -12.07
C PRO A 103 5.48 -8.04 -12.03
N GLY A 104 5.24 -9.31 -11.71
CA GLY A 104 6.24 -10.37 -11.69
C GLY A 104 5.64 -11.72 -11.37
N GLN A 105 6.51 -12.73 -11.17
CA GLN A 105 6.12 -14.13 -10.97
C GLN A 105 6.14 -14.55 -9.49
N LYS A 106 7.07 -13.99 -8.69
CA LYS A 106 7.29 -14.35 -7.28
C LYS A 106 7.41 -13.09 -6.45
N MET A 107 6.44 -12.87 -5.57
CA MET A 107 6.36 -11.66 -4.76
C MET A 107 6.75 -11.91 -3.31
N THR A 108 7.63 -11.09 -2.78
CA THR A 108 7.86 -10.96 -1.33
C THR A 108 7.25 -9.64 -0.86
N ILE A 109 6.62 -9.63 0.31
CA ILE A 109 6.02 -8.42 0.88
C ILE A 109 6.79 -8.05 2.14
N LEU A 110 7.29 -6.81 2.20
CA LEU A 110 7.84 -6.18 3.39
C LEU A 110 6.79 -5.26 3.98
N THR A 111 6.46 -5.43 5.25
CA THR A 111 5.44 -4.61 5.91
C THR A 111 5.81 -4.20 7.33
N GLY A 112 5.25 -3.09 7.79
CA GLY A 112 5.23 -2.63 9.17
C GLY A 112 3.81 -2.48 9.72
N ASN A 113 2.79 -2.87 8.94
CA ASN A 113 1.38 -2.67 9.26
C ASN A 113 0.52 -3.84 8.77
N ASP A 114 -0.79 -3.80 9.03
CA ASP A 114 -1.69 -4.88 8.63
C ASP A 114 -2.10 -4.80 7.15
N ASP A 115 -1.83 -3.69 6.48
CA ASP A 115 -2.12 -3.52 5.05
C ASP A 115 -1.31 -4.46 4.17
N GLY A 116 -0.08 -4.80 4.59
CA GLY A 116 0.73 -5.82 3.91
C GLY A 116 0.09 -7.20 3.91
N TYR A 117 -0.61 -7.57 4.99
CA TYR A 117 -1.35 -8.83 5.07
C TYR A 117 -2.57 -8.85 4.17
N LEU A 118 -3.35 -7.75 4.19
CA LEU A 118 -4.50 -7.58 3.31
C LEU A 118 -4.09 -7.64 1.84
N ALA A 119 -3.00 -6.96 1.49
CA ALA A 119 -2.47 -6.99 0.14
C ALA A 119 -1.97 -8.38 -0.27
N ALA A 120 -1.29 -9.11 0.63
CA ALA A 120 -0.87 -10.48 0.38
C ALA A 120 -2.05 -11.40 0.04
N LEU A 121 -3.12 -11.31 0.83
CA LEU A 121 -4.35 -12.08 0.59
C LEU A 121 -5.00 -11.68 -0.75
N ASP A 122 -5.10 -10.38 -1.03
CA ASP A 122 -5.64 -9.85 -2.29
C ASP A 122 -4.83 -10.32 -3.51
N PHE A 123 -3.50 -10.36 -3.40
CA PHE A 123 -2.62 -10.89 -4.45
C PHE A 123 -2.84 -12.39 -4.69
N ILE A 124 -2.90 -13.18 -3.62
CA ILE A 124 -3.13 -14.62 -3.70
C ILE A 124 -4.50 -14.92 -4.32
N ASP A 125 -5.54 -14.20 -3.91
CA ASP A 125 -6.90 -14.38 -4.42
C ASP A 125 -7.03 -13.95 -5.90
N ALA A 126 -6.15 -13.05 -6.35
CA ALA A 126 -6.00 -12.69 -7.76
C ALA A 126 -5.11 -13.68 -8.57
N GLY A 127 -4.60 -14.74 -7.94
CA GLY A 127 -3.77 -15.75 -8.58
C GLY A 127 -2.28 -15.39 -8.67
N LEU A 128 -1.82 -14.36 -7.96
CA LEU A 128 -0.41 -14.00 -7.89
C LEU A 128 0.33 -14.87 -6.86
N ASN A 129 1.59 -15.18 -7.12
CA ASN A 129 2.39 -16.03 -6.26
C ASN A 129 3.14 -15.23 -5.20
N VAL A 130 2.58 -15.14 -4.01
CA VAL A 130 3.26 -14.58 -2.83
C VAL A 130 4.12 -15.67 -2.19
N VAL A 131 5.43 -15.48 -2.17
CA VAL A 131 6.40 -16.47 -1.65
C VAL A 131 6.78 -16.24 -0.19
N ALA A 132 6.65 -15.02 0.32
CA ALA A 132 6.92 -14.69 1.72
C ALA A 132 6.29 -13.35 2.12
N LEU A 133 6.06 -13.19 3.42
CA LEU A 133 5.78 -11.92 4.08
C LEU A 133 6.84 -11.68 5.16
N VAL A 134 7.43 -10.49 5.16
CA VAL A 134 8.41 -10.02 6.15
C VAL A 134 7.75 -8.88 6.93
N ASP A 135 7.52 -9.08 8.22
CA ASP A 135 6.94 -8.07 9.09
C ASP A 135 7.99 -7.51 10.04
N MET A 136 8.18 -6.20 10.00
CA MET A 136 9.12 -5.51 10.89
C MET A 136 8.70 -5.57 12.35
N ARG A 137 7.43 -5.85 12.63
CA ARG A 137 6.90 -6.01 13.98
C ARG A 137 7.15 -7.43 14.51
N GLU A 138 7.36 -7.55 15.81
CA GLU A 138 7.52 -8.85 16.50
C GLU A 138 6.24 -9.71 16.42
N THR A 139 5.08 -9.06 16.42
CA THR A 139 3.78 -9.73 16.35
C THR A 139 2.84 -9.00 15.40
N ALA A 140 2.05 -9.76 14.66
CA ALA A 140 0.96 -9.20 13.86
C ALA A 140 -0.11 -8.59 14.80
N LYS A 141 -0.58 -7.40 14.49
CA LYS A 141 -1.64 -6.75 15.28
C LYS A 141 -2.98 -7.47 15.08
N ASP A 142 -3.26 -7.89 13.86
CA ASP A 142 -4.45 -8.69 13.53
C ASP A 142 -4.09 -10.18 13.40
N ALA A 143 -4.43 -10.95 14.42
CA ALA A 143 -4.18 -12.40 14.46
C ALA A 143 -4.98 -13.18 13.41
N ALA A 144 -6.13 -12.68 12.96
CA ALA A 144 -6.95 -13.34 11.96
C ALA A 144 -6.29 -13.24 10.58
N LEU A 145 -5.76 -12.08 10.22
CA LEU A 145 -5.00 -11.88 8.96
C LEU A 145 -3.74 -12.76 8.93
N TYR A 146 -3.00 -12.79 10.03
CA TYR A 146 -1.83 -13.68 10.15
C TYR A 146 -2.22 -15.16 10.00
N GLY A 147 -3.29 -15.58 10.68
CA GLY A 147 -3.84 -16.93 10.58
C GLY A 147 -4.26 -17.30 9.15
N ALA A 148 -4.88 -16.37 8.43
CA ALA A 148 -5.30 -16.56 7.05
C ALA A 148 -4.10 -16.80 6.10
N LEU A 149 -3.01 -16.05 6.25
CA LEU A 149 -1.78 -16.28 5.48
C LEU A 149 -1.12 -17.62 5.84
N LYS A 150 -1.08 -17.97 7.13
CA LYS A 150 -0.58 -19.29 7.57
C LYS A 150 -1.38 -20.46 6.99
N ALA A 151 -2.70 -20.34 6.93
CA ALA A 151 -3.57 -21.33 6.30
C ALA A 151 -3.24 -21.51 4.80
N LYS A 152 -2.82 -20.46 4.12
CA LYS A 152 -2.32 -20.50 2.73
C LYS A 152 -0.85 -20.95 2.63
N LYS A 153 -0.22 -21.34 3.75
CA LYS A 153 1.18 -21.82 3.86
C LYS A 153 2.22 -20.80 3.41
N ILE A 154 1.93 -19.51 3.55
CA ILE A 154 2.90 -18.46 3.24
C ILE A 154 3.85 -18.28 4.42
N PRO A 155 5.18 -18.38 4.22
CA PRO A 155 6.17 -18.10 5.26
C PRO A 155 6.07 -16.64 5.71
N CYS A 156 5.96 -16.43 7.03
CA CYS A 156 5.93 -15.10 7.64
C CYS A 156 7.15 -14.93 8.56
N TYR A 157 7.98 -13.94 8.27
CA TYR A 157 9.19 -13.61 9.01
C TYR A 157 8.90 -12.40 9.90
N MET A 158 8.53 -12.67 11.15
CA MET A 158 8.20 -11.63 12.15
C MET A 158 9.47 -11.00 12.75
N GLY A 159 9.41 -9.73 13.19
CA GLY A 159 10.54 -9.00 13.76
C GLY A 159 11.74 -8.97 12.81
N SER A 160 11.48 -8.88 11.53
CA SER A 160 12.50 -8.98 10.48
C SER A 160 12.32 -7.88 9.43
N THR A 161 13.39 -7.54 8.77
CA THR A 161 13.36 -6.57 7.67
C THR A 161 14.14 -7.08 6.48
N VAL A 162 13.91 -6.48 5.33
CA VAL A 162 14.78 -6.63 4.16
C VAL A 162 16.00 -5.76 4.37
N TYR A 163 17.17 -6.36 4.40
CA TYR A 163 18.45 -5.67 4.49
C TYR A 163 18.94 -5.19 3.12
N GLU A 164 18.73 -6.04 2.09
CA GLU A 164 19.20 -5.78 0.73
C GLU A 164 18.28 -6.44 -0.29
N ALA A 165 17.97 -5.74 -1.38
CA ALA A 165 17.43 -6.35 -2.58
C ALA A 165 18.58 -6.92 -3.41
N LEU A 166 18.47 -8.22 -3.76
CA LEU A 166 19.51 -8.95 -4.47
C LEU A 166 19.29 -8.85 -5.98
N HIS A 167 20.37 -8.79 -6.73
CA HIS A 167 20.37 -8.84 -8.19
C HIS A 167 21.57 -9.64 -8.73
N GLU A 168 21.42 -10.19 -9.91
CA GLU A 168 22.55 -10.81 -10.60
C GLU A 168 23.39 -9.75 -11.33
N LYS A 169 24.69 -10.04 -11.51
CA LYS A 169 25.70 -9.09 -12.03
C LYS A 169 25.32 -8.41 -13.36
N HIS A 170 24.49 -9.05 -14.16
CA HIS A 170 24.06 -8.55 -15.48
C HIS A 170 22.55 -8.24 -15.57
N MET A 171 21.81 -8.45 -14.48
CA MET A 171 20.38 -8.15 -14.39
C MET A 171 20.15 -7.02 -13.40
N HIS A 172 19.88 -5.82 -13.92
CA HIS A 172 19.56 -4.66 -13.10
C HIS A 172 18.08 -4.70 -12.64
N ARG A 173 17.70 -5.79 -11.96
CA ARG A 173 16.37 -5.98 -11.37
C ARG A 173 16.46 -6.94 -10.20
N VAL A 174 15.44 -6.92 -9.36
CA VAL A 174 15.33 -7.83 -8.21
C VAL A 174 15.30 -9.28 -8.67
N THR A 175 16.14 -10.13 -8.04
CA THR A 175 16.14 -11.58 -8.18
C THR A 175 15.93 -12.30 -6.83
N GLY A 176 15.96 -11.53 -5.73
CA GLY A 176 15.73 -12.01 -4.38
C GLY A 176 15.87 -10.90 -3.36
N VAL A 177 15.73 -11.27 -2.11
CA VAL A 177 15.94 -10.37 -0.96
C VAL A 177 16.74 -11.06 0.13
N ASP A 178 17.59 -10.31 0.83
CA ASP A 178 18.26 -10.68 2.07
C ASP A 178 17.41 -10.21 3.26
N VAL A 179 16.84 -11.14 3.99
CA VAL A 179 15.99 -10.89 5.17
C VAL A 179 16.80 -11.15 6.43
N ARG A 180 16.74 -10.19 7.37
CA ARG A 180 17.43 -10.29 8.65
C ARG A 180 16.51 -9.93 9.81
N LYS A 181 16.75 -10.53 10.97
CA LYS A 181 16.11 -10.18 12.22
C LYS A 181 16.50 -8.78 12.65
N ILE A 182 15.55 -7.99 13.13
CA ILE A 182 15.79 -6.73 13.82
C ILE A 182 16.23 -7.07 15.24
N VAL A 183 17.40 -6.56 15.67
CA VAL A 183 17.95 -6.80 17.01
C VAL A 183 17.66 -5.61 17.91
N SER A 184 17.83 -4.42 17.41
CA SER A 184 17.50 -3.16 18.06
C SER A 184 17.20 -2.08 17.02
N GLU A 185 16.86 -0.88 17.46
CA GLU A 185 16.62 0.25 16.55
C GLU A 185 17.89 0.54 15.72
N GLY A 186 17.75 0.43 14.40
CA GLY A 186 18.85 0.65 13.45
C GLY A 186 19.81 -0.53 13.27
N GLU A 187 19.63 -1.63 14.00
CA GLU A 187 20.51 -2.79 13.94
C GLU A 187 19.78 -4.07 13.54
N VAL A 188 20.42 -4.84 12.67
CA VAL A 188 19.93 -6.15 12.23
C VAL A 188 20.95 -7.25 12.53
N SER A 189 20.47 -8.48 12.65
CA SER A 189 21.32 -9.66 12.84
C SER A 189 22.30 -9.85 11.67
N THR A 190 23.41 -10.50 11.96
CA THR A 190 24.36 -10.98 10.93
C THR A 190 23.85 -12.21 10.21
N GLU A 191 22.87 -12.92 10.79
CA GLU A 191 22.22 -14.06 10.14
C GLU A 191 21.34 -13.58 9.00
N SER A 192 21.56 -14.16 7.83
CA SER A 192 20.89 -13.82 6.58
C SER A 192 19.98 -14.95 6.12
N LYS A 193 18.77 -14.60 5.69
CA LYS A 193 17.86 -15.49 5.00
C LYS A 193 17.55 -14.96 3.61
N GLN A 194 18.07 -15.61 2.58
CA GLN A 194 17.77 -15.22 1.21
C GLN A 194 16.44 -15.84 0.75
N ILE A 195 15.62 -15.02 0.10
CA ILE A 195 14.34 -15.42 -0.48
C ILE A 195 14.35 -15.01 -1.95
N ALA A 196 14.21 -16.00 -2.84
CA ALA A 196 14.15 -15.74 -4.28
C ALA A 196 12.78 -15.12 -4.65
N CYS A 197 12.81 -13.94 -5.23
CA CYS A 197 11.63 -13.23 -5.75
C CYS A 197 12.05 -12.29 -6.87
N ASP A 198 11.13 -11.92 -7.74
CA ASP A 198 11.34 -10.95 -8.82
C ASP A 198 10.57 -9.63 -8.57
N VAL A 199 9.76 -9.61 -7.50
CA VAL A 199 9.08 -8.40 -7.01
C VAL A 199 9.16 -8.36 -5.49
N LEU A 200 9.61 -7.23 -4.96
CA LEU A 200 9.53 -6.88 -3.55
C LEU A 200 8.49 -5.77 -3.37
N CYS A 201 7.39 -6.08 -2.70
CA CYS A 201 6.32 -5.14 -2.39
C CYS A 201 6.54 -4.53 -1.00
N MET A 202 6.40 -3.22 -0.86
CA MET A 202 6.56 -2.53 0.42
C MET A 202 5.23 -1.91 0.89
N SER A 203 4.90 -2.10 2.17
CA SER A 203 3.76 -1.47 2.86
C SER A 203 4.19 -1.02 4.25
N SER A 204 4.32 0.29 4.46
CA SER A 204 4.73 0.88 5.73
C SER A 204 3.91 2.11 6.08
#